data_9413d9d04a4b23ec1c79c2e1ad86a85e
#
_entry.id   9413d9d04a4b23ec1c79c2e1ad86a85e
#
_cell.length_a   1.000
_cell.length_b   1.000
_cell.length_c   1.000
_cell.angle_alpha   90.00
_cell.angle_beta   90.00
_cell.angle_gamma   90.00
#
_symmetry.space_group_name_H-M   'P 1'
#
loop_
_entity.id
_entity.type
_entity.pdbx_description
1 polymer ?
#
loop_
_entity_poly.entity_id
_entity_poly.type
_entity_poly.pdbx_seq_one_letter_code
_entity_poly.pdbx_strand_id
1 'polypeptide(L)'
;NLDRKIGDKINIGANFQFSHSSRKPNLVSLGGFDYQSSALATPPTMPIYNEDGSYAADSPSRVVSNKIDNVVAQLNLRKKEEASTTVYAGIFADWEAIKGLKFKTSLGLNASTSKTNEYKPGSLPTMMQNKTKGEAWINQGEGYSILWENTANYMKEIAEGHHLTVLGGYTLQFGRNEGLNLYGKNFTNDLLDWNNLSDAETKTRQIGSSASEWAIISYLGRINYSIHDRYLLSLVGRYDGSSRLGKDNQFAFFPSVALGWRLSEEKFMKRFSKLNNLKLRFSYGLSGNQDIALYQTLPLMKQQNVMLGDIPQIGYIPDRLGNDKLKWETTAQFDFGVEASFF
;
A
#
# COMPACT_ATOMS: atom_id res chain seq x y z
N ASN A 1 -23.48 6.73 2.26
CA ASN A 1 -23.90 6.04 1.05
C ASN A 1 -25.23 6.61 0.59
N LEU A 2 -25.35 6.91 -0.67
CA LEU A 2 -26.58 7.28 -1.36
C LEU A 2 -26.78 6.27 -2.49
N ASP A 3 -28.00 5.80 -2.65
CA ASP A 3 -28.39 4.89 -3.73
C ASP A 3 -29.79 5.28 -4.18
N ARG A 4 -30.01 5.46 -5.49
CA ARG A 4 -31.28 5.89 -6.04
C ARG A 4 -31.57 5.25 -7.39
N LYS A 5 -32.74 4.66 -7.49
CA LYS A 5 -33.28 4.20 -8.77
C LYS A 5 -33.95 5.37 -9.51
N ILE A 6 -33.68 5.45 -10.80
CA ILE A 6 -34.29 6.39 -11.75
C ILE A 6 -35.08 5.56 -12.75
N GLY A 7 -36.39 5.51 -12.57
CA GLY A 7 -37.24 4.55 -13.27
C GLY A 7 -36.86 3.11 -12.91
N ASP A 8 -37.14 2.17 -13.83
CA ASP A 8 -36.91 0.74 -13.59
C ASP A 8 -35.52 0.25 -14.08
N LYS A 9 -34.79 1.11 -14.80
CA LYS A 9 -33.61 0.66 -15.57
C LYS A 9 -32.31 1.27 -15.12
N ILE A 10 -32.32 2.37 -14.37
CA ILE A 10 -31.10 3.08 -13.99
C ILE A 10 -31.01 3.10 -12.46
N ASN A 11 -29.83 2.73 -11.96
CA ASN A 11 -29.49 2.92 -10.56
C ASN A 11 -28.21 3.76 -10.47
N ILE A 12 -28.22 4.81 -9.66
CA ILE A 12 -27.05 5.65 -9.40
C ILE A 12 -26.76 5.63 -7.91
N GLY A 13 -25.49 5.62 -7.57
CA GLY A 13 -25.12 5.69 -6.17
C GLY A 13 -23.82 6.43 -5.95
N ALA A 14 -23.64 6.88 -4.71
CA ALA A 14 -22.43 7.50 -4.24
C ALA A 14 -22.08 7.01 -2.85
N ASN A 15 -20.80 6.83 -2.60
CA ASN A 15 -20.26 6.55 -1.29
C ASN A 15 -19.19 7.58 -0.95
N PHE A 16 -19.12 7.94 0.31
CA PHE A 16 -18.10 8.82 0.84
C PHE A 16 -17.68 8.34 2.23
N GLN A 17 -16.39 8.28 2.43
CA GLN A 17 -15.78 7.97 3.73
C GLN A 17 -14.66 8.96 3.98
N PHE A 18 -14.67 9.58 5.13
CA PHE A 18 -13.63 10.44 5.65
C PHE A 18 -13.08 9.84 6.93
N SER A 19 -11.76 9.81 7.04
CA SER A 19 -11.07 9.40 8.25
C SER A 19 -9.97 10.41 8.56
N HIS A 20 -9.94 10.87 9.80
CA HIS A 20 -8.84 11.68 10.32
C HIS A 20 -8.31 11.04 11.58
N SER A 21 -7.01 10.87 11.66
CA SER A 21 -6.30 10.38 12.84
C SER A 21 -5.23 11.37 13.22
N SER A 22 -5.20 11.74 14.48
CA SER A 22 -4.10 12.53 15.07
C SER A 22 -3.65 11.83 16.35
N ARG A 23 -2.37 11.62 16.48
CA ARG A 23 -1.80 10.95 17.65
C ARG A 23 -0.46 11.54 18.04
N LYS A 24 -0.15 11.47 19.31
CA LYS A 24 1.17 11.76 19.89
C LYS A 24 1.75 10.43 20.38
N PRO A 25 2.45 9.69 19.51
CA PRO A 25 2.94 8.39 19.91
C PRO A 25 4.04 8.53 20.95
N ASN A 26 3.83 7.97 22.13
CA ASN A 26 4.86 7.88 23.15
C ASN A 26 5.88 6.78 22.86
N LEU A 27 5.51 5.84 21.97
CA LEU A 27 6.35 4.73 21.55
C LEU A 27 6.96 5.06 20.20
N VAL A 28 8.21 5.47 20.20
CA VAL A 28 8.98 5.76 18.98
C VAL A 28 10.14 4.80 18.90
N SER A 29 10.38 4.23 17.72
CA SER A 29 11.58 3.45 17.47
C SER A 29 12.82 4.32 17.67
N LEU A 30 13.74 3.87 18.50
CA LEU A 30 15.01 4.53 18.77
C LEU A 30 16.08 3.92 17.84
N GLY A 31 16.25 4.49 16.65
CA GLY A 31 17.35 4.11 15.76
C GLY A 31 17.42 2.61 15.42
N GLY A 32 16.26 1.94 15.25
CA GLY A 32 16.15 0.49 15.02
C GLY A 32 15.80 -0.31 16.28
N PHE A 33 15.80 0.32 17.46
CA PHE A 33 15.30 -0.26 18.70
C PHE A 33 14.02 0.48 19.13
N ASP A 34 12.98 -0.29 19.44
CA ASP A 34 11.80 0.26 20.10
C ASP A 34 12.10 0.53 21.60
N TYR A 35 11.22 1.20 22.30
CA TYR A 35 11.40 1.47 23.73
C TYR A 35 11.52 0.20 24.57
N GLN A 36 10.83 -0.87 24.17
CA GLN A 36 10.87 -2.13 24.88
C GLN A 36 12.26 -2.75 24.75
N SER A 37 12.81 -2.79 23.55
CA SER A 37 14.17 -3.28 23.30
C SER A 37 15.21 -2.42 24.02
N SER A 38 15.06 -1.09 24.01
CA SER A 38 15.95 -0.18 24.72
C SER A 38 15.85 -0.36 26.24
N ALA A 39 14.64 -0.52 26.78
CA ALA A 39 14.44 -0.77 28.21
C ALA A 39 15.04 -2.13 28.64
N LEU A 40 14.87 -3.19 27.83
CA LEU A 40 15.44 -4.50 28.09
C LEU A 40 16.97 -4.51 27.98
N ALA A 41 17.53 -3.68 27.09
CA ALA A 41 18.97 -3.53 26.90
C ALA A 41 19.64 -2.60 27.94
N THR A 42 18.83 -1.86 28.72
CA THR A 42 19.36 -0.96 29.75
C THR A 42 19.96 -1.75 30.91
N PRO A 43 21.26 -1.55 31.24
CA PRO A 43 21.88 -2.22 32.39
C PRO A 43 21.14 -1.90 33.68
N PRO A 44 20.98 -2.87 34.59
CA PRO A 44 20.34 -2.62 35.89
C PRO A 44 21.08 -1.57 36.75
N THR A 45 22.35 -1.32 36.47
CA THR A 45 23.21 -0.36 37.13
C THR A 45 23.11 1.06 36.54
N MET A 46 22.33 1.25 35.47
CA MET A 46 22.12 2.57 34.88
C MET A 46 21.04 3.32 35.67
N PRO A 47 21.37 4.43 36.39
CA PRO A 47 20.37 5.22 37.06
C PRO A 47 19.48 5.98 36.04
N ILE A 48 18.25 6.28 36.41
CA ILE A 48 17.37 7.13 35.59
C ILE A 48 17.79 8.60 35.73
N TYR A 49 18.15 9.01 36.93
CA TYR A 49 18.53 10.37 37.28
C TYR A 49 19.93 10.41 37.91
N ASN A 50 20.64 11.47 37.64
CA ASN A 50 21.85 11.83 38.35
C ASN A 50 21.51 12.41 39.75
N GLU A 51 22.52 12.62 40.61
CA GLU A 51 22.32 13.19 41.93
C GLU A 51 21.72 14.61 41.92
N ASP A 52 21.95 15.37 40.85
CA ASP A 52 21.39 16.72 40.64
C ASP A 52 19.96 16.71 40.08
N GLY A 53 19.34 15.52 39.88
CA GLY A 53 18.00 15.35 39.33
C GLY A 53 17.91 15.41 37.82
N SER A 54 19.00 15.62 37.10
CA SER A 54 19.05 15.53 35.65
C SER A 54 18.99 14.06 35.18
N TYR A 55 18.57 13.83 33.95
CA TYR A 55 18.55 12.48 33.38
C TYR A 55 19.97 11.93 33.18
N ALA A 56 20.22 10.72 33.65
CA ALA A 56 21.50 10.07 33.46
C ALA A 56 21.76 9.76 32.00
N ALA A 57 22.98 10.06 31.57
CA ALA A 57 23.40 9.89 30.18
C ALA A 57 24.09 8.55 29.90
N ASP A 58 24.65 7.92 30.93
CA ASP A 58 25.43 6.68 30.82
C ASP A 58 25.47 5.94 32.17
N SER A 59 25.81 4.65 32.12
CA SER A 59 26.07 3.86 33.34
C SER A 59 27.53 4.03 33.80
N PRO A 60 27.76 4.26 35.08
CA PRO A 60 29.11 4.34 35.63
C PRO A 60 29.98 3.08 35.38
N SER A 61 29.31 1.95 35.18
CA SER A 61 29.96 0.62 35.01
C SER A 61 29.89 0.10 33.57
N ARG A 62 29.95 0.96 32.60
CA ARG A 62 29.75 0.60 31.19
C ARG A 62 30.85 -0.35 30.66
N VAL A 63 30.44 -1.59 30.38
CA VAL A 63 31.29 -2.61 29.77
C VAL A 63 31.01 -2.73 28.25
N VAL A 64 29.94 -2.13 27.74
CA VAL A 64 29.45 -2.31 26.35
C VAL A 64 29.54 -1.00 25.57
N SER A 65 30.06 -1.07 24.35
CA SER A 65 30.27 0.09 23.47
C SER A 65 29.00 0.72 22.88
N ASN A 66 27.85 0.09 23.04
CA ASN A 66 26.59 0.61 22.50
C ASN A 66 26.01 1.69 23.42
N LYS A 67 25.83 2.88 22.88
CA LYS A 67 25.10 3.96 23.58
C LYS A 67 23.64 3.58 23.72
N ILE A 68 23.20 3.35 24.97
CA ILE A 68 21.81 3.08 25.28
C ILE A 68 21.21 4.38 25.79
N ASP A 69 20.15 4.83 25.15
CA ASP A 69 19.45 6.04 25.56
C ASP A 69 18.70 5.81 26.88
N ASN A 70 18.67 6.83 27.71
CA ASN A 70 17.79 6.84 28.87
C ASN A 70 16.33 6.86 28.40
N VAL A 71 15.64 5.72 28.52
CA VAL A 71 14.30 5.52 28.03
C VAL A 71 13.29 6.48 28.64
N VAL A 72 13.46 6.79 29.96
CA VAL A 72 12.57 7.72 30.65
C VAL A 72 12.77 9.15 30.16
N ALA A 73 14.01 9.55 29.90
CA ALA A 73 14.30 10.84 29.27
C ALA A 73 13.69 10.96 27.88
N GLN A 74 13.80 9.90 27.05
CA GLN A 74 13.20 9.85 25.72
C GLN A 74 11.67 9.98 25.78
N LEU A 75 11.01 9.25 26.68
CA LEU A 75 9.56 9.30 26.86
C LEU A 75 9.05 10.68 27.30
N ASN A 76 9.80 11.37 28.12
CA ASN A 76 9.37 12.64 28.73
C ASN A 76 9.75 13.87 27.89
N LEU A 77 10.86 13.82 27.16
CA LEU A 77 11.43 15.01 26.51
C LEU A 77 11.22 15.01 24.98
N ARG A 78 11.27 13.84 24.35
CA ARG A 78 11.08 13.75 22.90
C ARG A 78 9.62 14.02 22.54
N LYS A 79 9.41 14.82 21.50
CA LYS A 79 8.09 15.17 21.02
C LYS A 79 7.88 14.54 19.64
N LYS A 80 6.71 13.92 19.44
CA LYS A 80 6.30 13.42 18.13
C LYS A 80 4.81 13.61 17.95
N GLU A 81 4.43 14.07 16.77
CA GLU A 81 3.04 14.19 16.36
C GLU A 81 2.87 13.56 14.97
N GLU A 82 1.84 12.76 14.83
CA GLU A 82 1.47 12.15 13.57
C GLU A 82 0.01 12.47 13.27
N ALA A 83 -0.25 12.99 12.09
CA ALA A 83 -1.59 13.23 11.59
C ALA A 83 -1.76 12.57 10.22
N SER A 84 -2.90 11.95 10.00
CA SER A 84 -3.26 11.36 8.72
C SER A 84 -4.73 11.61 8.42
N THR A 85 -4.99 12.00 7.19
CA THR A 85 -6.35 12.17 6.67
C THR A 85 -6.51 11.31 5.43
N THR A 86 -7.59 10.54 5.36
CA THR A 86 -7.91 9.71 4.21
C THR A 86 -9.35 9.97 3.77
N VAL A 87 -9.54 10.13 2.47
CA VAL A 87 -10.83 10.32 1.81
C VAL A 87 -11.01 9.20 0.79
N TYR A 88 -12.11 8.46 0.93
CA TYR A 88 -12.61 7.57 -0.11
C TYR A 88 -13.92 8.13 -0.63
N ALA A 89 -14.00 8.37 -1.92
CA ALA A 89 -15.21 8.81 -2.59
C ALA A 89 -15.44 7.94 -3.82
N GLY A 90 -16.68 7.58 -4.07
CA GLY A 90 -17.06 6.78 -5.23
C GLY A 90 -18.44 7.17 -5.73
N ILE A 91 -18.61 7.15 -7.04
CA ILE A 91 -19.88 7.25 -7.71
C ILE A 91 -20.03 6.11 -8.70
N PHE A 92 -21.23 5.64 -8.88
CA PHE A 92 -21.50 4.64 -9.90
C PHE A 92 -22.87 4.86 -10.56
N ALA A 93 -23.01 4.33 -11.76
CA ALA A 93 -24.26 4.24 -12.47
C ALA A 93 -24.38 2.85 -13.09
N ASP A 94 -25.49 2.19 -12.83
CA ASP A 94 -25.91 0.94 -13.46
C ASP A 94 -27.07 1.22 -14.40
N TRP A 95 -27.05 0.67 -15.60
CA TRP A 95 -28.11 0.79 -16.58
C TRP A 95 -28.46 -0.57 -17.17
N GLU A 96 -29.69 -1.01 -16.95
CA GLU A 96 -30.25 -2.18 -17.62
C GLU A 96 -30.85 -1.76 -18.96
N ALA A 97 -30.02 -1.80 -20.02
CA ALA A 97 -30.42 -1.36 -21.36
C ALA A 97 -31.58 -2.19 -21.93
N ILE A 98 -31.44 -3.50 -21.83
CA ILE A 98 -32.47 -4.52 -22.15
C ILE A 98 -32.44 -5.60 -21.07
N LYS A 99 -33.48 -6.40 -20.98
CA LYS A 99 -33.55 -7.51 -20.00
C LYS A 99 -32.32 -8.42 -20.10
N GLY A 100 -31.60 -8.51 -19.01
CA GLY A 100 -30.39 -9.30 -18.88
C GLY A 100 -29.09 -8.62 -19.31
N LEU A 101 -29.10 -7.44 -19.97
CA LEU A 101 -27.91 -6.68 -20.32
C LEU A 101 -27.78 -5.44 -19.42
N LYS A 102 -26.78 -5.47 -18.56
CA LYS A 102 -26.46 -4.37 -17.63
C LYS A 102 -25.09 -3.77 -17.95
N PHE A 103 -25.08 -2.45 -18.06
CA PHE A 103 -23.85 -1.66 -18.09
C PHE A 103 -23.63 -1.04 -16.72
N LYS A 104 -22.41 -1.03 -16.26
CA LYS A 104 -22.01 -0.33 -15.04
C LYS A 104 -20.79 0.51 -15.33
N THR A 105 -20.83 1.77 -14.89
CA THR A 105 -19.65 2.63 -14.79
C THR A 105 -19.46 3.04 -13.34
N SER A 106 -18.23 3.06 -12.87
CA SER A 106 -17.89 3.54 -11.53
C SER A 106 -16.59 4.35 -11.56
N LEU A 107 -16.59 5.43 -10.78
CA LEU A 107 -15.43 6.27 -10.57
C LEU A 107 -15.15 6.32 -9.07
N GLY A 108 -13.95 5.90 -8.67
CA GLY A 108 -13.46 5.91 -7.31
C GLY A 108 -12.28 6.84 -7.14
N LEU A 109 -12.25 7.58 -6.06
CA LEU A 109 -11.13 8.39 -5.59
C LEU A 109 -10.69 7.88 -4.23
N ASN A 110 -9.39 7.65 -4.08
CA ASN A 110 -8.72 7.49 -2.79
C ASN A 110 -7.67 8.60 -2.68
N ALA A 111 -7.79 9.46 -1.69
CA ALA A 111 -6.83 10.52 -1.42
C ALA A 111 -6.39 10.48 0.04
N SER A 112 -5.11 10.64 0.28
CA SER A 112 -4.55 10.64 1.63
C SER A 112 -3.48 11.72 1.80
N THR A 113 -3.46 12.32 2.98
CA THR A 113 -2.37 13.17 3.45
C THR A 113 -1.84 12.63 4.76
N SER A 114 -0.55 12.73 4.95
CA SER A 114 0.11 12.38 6.20
C SER A 114 1.13 13.44 6.59
N LYS A 115 1.24 13.72 7.88
CA LYS A 115 2.27 14.62 8.42
C LYS A 115 2.82 14.02 9.70
N THR A 116 4.13 13.94 9.78
CA THR A 116 4.85 13.53 10.98
C THR A 116 5.81 14.64 11.36
N ASN A 117 5.66 15.17 12.56
CA ASN A 117 6.58 16.09 13.17
C ASN A 117 7.30 15.38 14.32
N GLU A 118 8.59 15.58 14.43
CA GLU A 118 9.39 15.02 15.50
C GLU A 118 10.45 16.02 15.95
N TYR A 119 10.65 16.10 17.27
CA TYR A 119 11.67 16.92 17.90
C TYR A 119 12.37 16.18 19.01
N LYS A 120 13.69 16.20 18.97
CA LYS A 120 14.57 15.76 20.06
C LYS A 120 15.23 16.99 20.65
N PRO A 121 14.88 17.39 21.86
CA PRO A 121 15.47 18.59 22.48
C PRO A 121 16.95 18.39 22.81
N GLY A 122 17.69 19.49 22.85
CA GLY A 122 19.10 19.47 23.19
C GLY A 122 19.40 19.01 24.64
N SER A 123 18.40 19.02 25.50
CA SER A 123 18.45 18.48 26.87
C SER A 123 18.39 16.96 26.98
N LEU A 124 18.15 16.23 25.90
CA LEU A 124 18.26 14.78 25.91
C LEU A 124 19.70 14.34 26.19
N PRO A 125 19.93 13.33 27.06
CA PRO A 125 21.26 12.85 27.42
C PRO A 125 22.14 12.52 26.20
N THR A 126 21.60 11.83 25.20
CA THR A 126 22.31 11.52 23.96
C THR A 126 22.65 12.74 23.13
N MET A 127 21.77 13.75 23.10
CA MET A 127 22.04 15.01 22.41
C MET A 127 23.16 15.79 23.08
N MET A 128 23.16 15.84 24.43
CA MET A 128 24.22 16.46 25.20
C MET A 128 25.57 15.76 24.98
N GLN A 129 25.62 14.41 25.00
CA GLN A 129 26.81 13.63 24.72
C GLN A 129 27.36 13.87 23.32
N ASN A 130 26.48 14.01 22.32
CA ASN A 130 26.84 14.28 20.93
C ASN A 130 27.09 15.77 20.66
N LYS A 131 26.97 16.64 21.68
CA LYS A 131 27.08 18.10 21.54
C LYS A 131 26.11 18.68 20.52
N THR A 132 24.91 18.09 20.41
CA THR A 132 23.84 18.52 19.52
C THR A 132 22.80 19.28 20.33
N LYS A 133 22.40 20.44 19.86
CA LYS A 133 21.45 21.34 20.58
C LYS A 133 19.99 21.15 20.19
N GLY A 134 19.62 19.96 19.77
CA GLY A 134 18.27 19.63 19.33
C GLY A 134 18.23 19.24 17.84
N GLU A 135 17.25 18.40 17.49
CA GLU A 135 17.01 17.93 16.13
C GLU A 135 15.51 17.91 15.83
N ALA A 136 15.14 18.35 14.63
CA ALA A 136 13.75 18.33 14.16
C ALA A 136 13.62 17.67 12.81
N TRP A 137 12.51 16.94 12.62
CA TRP A 137 12.06 16.37 11.36
C TRP A 137 10.61 16.76 11.12
N ILE A 138 10.32 17.13 9.87
CA ILE A 138 8.96 17.27 9.36
C ILE A 138 8.89 16.41 8.09
N ASN A 139 8.06 15.38 8.11
CA ASN A 139 7.78 14.56 6.95
C ASN A 139 6.31 14.75 6.56
N GLN A 140 6.06 15.13 5.33
CA GLN A 140 4.72 15.27 4.77
C GLN A 140 4.61 14.39 3.52
N GLY A 141 3.52 13.65 3.45
CA GLY A 141 3.17 12.83 2.30
C GLY A 141 1.76 13.16 1.82
N GLU A 142 1.58 13.24 0.54
CA GLU A 142 0.29 13.38 -0.12
C GLU A 142 0.19 12.35 -1.23
N GLY A 143 -0.98 11.75 -1.37
CA GLY A 143 -1.19 10.79 -2.43
C GLY A 143 -2.65 10.70 -2.82
N TYR A 144 -2.88 10.39 -4.08
CA TYR A 144 -4.21 10.04 -4.55
C TYR A 144 -4.16 8.96 -5.62
N SER A 145 -5.24 8.22 -5.74
CA SER A 145 -5.49 7.34 -6.87
C SER A 145 -6.94 7.44 -7.32
N ILE A 146 -7.12 7.35 -8.63
CA ILE A 146 -8.42 7.34 -9.29
C ILE A 146 -8.57 6.00 -9.99
N LEU A 147 -9.72 5.35 -9.79
CA LEU A 147 -10.09 4.12 -10.46
C LEU A 147 -11.36 4.38 -11.25
N TRP A 148 -11.33 4.13 -12.55
CA TRP A 148 -12.49 4.16 -13.41
C TRP A 148 -12.73 2.77 -14.00
N GLU A 149 -13.90 2.22 -13.72
CA GLU A 149 -14.29 0.89 -14.14
C GLU A 149 -15.56 0.94 -14.99
N ASN A 150 -15.56 0.18 -16.07
CA ASN A 150 -16.70 0.04 -16.96
C ASN A 150 -16.91 -1.44 -17.25
N THR A 151 -18.12 -1.92 -17.06
CA THR A 151 -18.46 -3.32 -17.32
C THR A 151 -19.77 -3.43 -18.06
N ALA A 152 -19.86 -4.43 -18.92
CA ALA A 152 -21.08 -4.88 -19.56
C ALA A 152 -21.30 -6.35 -19.17
N ASN A 153 -22.43 -6.64 -18.57
CA ASN A 153 -22.80 -7.99 -18.13
C ASN A 153 -24.09 -8.42 -18.80
N TYR A 154 -24.05 -9.51 -19.54
CA TYR A 154 -25.19 -10.12 -20.20
C TYR A 154 -25.49 -11.47 -19.61
N MET A 155 -26.73 -11.65 -19.15
CA MET A 155 -27.24 -12.90 -18.58
C MET A 155 -28.46 -13.35 -19.37
N LYS A 156 -28.45 -14.62 -19.82
CA LYS A 156 -29.55 -15.20 -20.58
C LYS A 156 -29.65 -16.70 -20.34
N GLU A 157 -30.85 -17.18 -20.21
CA GLU A 157 -31.17 -18.59 -20.42
C GLU A 157 -31.35 -18.81 -21.93
N ILE A 158 -30.40 -19.50 -22.55
CA ILE A 158 -30.36 -19.70 -24.01
C ILE A 158 -31.17 -20.89 -24.46
N ALA A 159 -31.40 -21.87 -23.58
CA ALA A 159 -32.29 -23.01 -23.71
C ALA A 159 -32.68 -23.46 -22.29
N GLU A 160 -33.67 -24.33 -22.15
CA GLU A 160 -34.11 -24.85 -20.85
C GLU A 160 -32.95 -25.46 -20.08
N GLY A 161 -32.70 -24.90 -18.87
CA GLY A 161 -31.59 -25.29 -18.01
C GLY A 161 -30.20 -24.88 -18.50
N HIS A 162 -30.08 -24.01 -19.53
CA HIS A 162 -28.82 -23.53 -20.08
C HIS A 162 -28.62 -22.05 -19.79
N HIS A 163 -27.87 -21.74 -18.74
CA HIS A 163 -27.60 -20.36 -18.33
C HIS A 163 -26.24 -19.87 -18.80
N LEU A 164 -26.26 -18.76 -19.53
CA LEU A 164 -25.06 -18.07 -20.01
C LEU A 164 -24.93 -16.70 -19.35
N THR A 165 -23.76 -16.42 -18.80
CA THR A 165 -23.37 -15.07 -18.36
C THR A 165 -22.08 -14.67 -19.06
N VAL A 166 -22.11 -13.54 -19.75
CA VAL A 166 -20.93 -12.95 -20.41
C VAL A 166 -20.69 -11.59 -19.78
N LEU A 167 -19.46 -11.36 -19.33
CA LEU A 167 -19.01 -10.08 -18.81
C LEU A 167 -17.80 -9.61 -19.60
N GLY A 168 -17.84 -8.36 -20.07
CA GLY A 168 -16.71 -7.65 -20.60
C GLY A 168 -16.45 -6.40 -19.76
N GLY A 169 -15.21 -6.01 -19.60
CA GLY A 169 -14.87 -4.85 -18.79
C GLY A 169 -13.57 -4.18 -19.19
N TYR A 170 -13.50 -2.91 -18.80
CA TYR A 170 -12.34 -2.05 -18.97
C TYR A 170 -12.12 -1.28 -17.69
N THR A 171 -10.89 -1.24 -17.19
CA THR A 171 -10.52 -0.46 -16.02
C THR A 171 -9.29 0.39 -16.30
N LEU A 172 -9.30 1.61 -15.76
CA LEU A 172 -8.15 2.51 -15.72
C LEU A 172 -7.92 2.92 -14.28
N GLN A 173 -6.72 2.69 -13.78
CA GLN A 173 -6.28 3.16 -12.48
C GLN A 173 -5.03 4.01 -12.64
N PHE A 174 -5.01 5.13 -11.95
CA PHE A 174 -3.91 6.07 -11.98
C PHE A 174 -3.66 6.58 -10.56
N GLY A 175 -2.41 6.78 -10.19
CA GLY A 175 -2.04 7.29 -8.87
C GLY A 175 -0.81 8.18 -8.91
N ARG A 176 -0.77 9.13 -7.98
CA ARG A 176 0.35 10.04 -7.75
C ARG A 176 0.61 10.15 -6.26
N ASN A 177 1.89 10.15 -5.90
CA ASN A 177 2.34 10.40 -4.53
C ASN A 177 3.41 11.47 -4.55
N GLU A 178 3.35 12.36 -3.56
CA GLU A 178 4.33 13.42 -3.32
C GLU A 178 4.82 13.34 -1.88
N GLY A 179 6.07 13.69 -1.68
CA GLY A 179 6.70 13.71 -0.36
C GLY A 179 7.56 14.96 -0.17
N LEU A 180 7.53 15.49 1.06
CA LEU A 180 8.38 16.56 1.53
C LEU A 180 9.03 16.12 2.84
N ASN A 181 10.35 16.24 2.92
CA ASN A 181 11.12 15.91 4.10
C ASN A 181 11.98 17.12 4.47
N LEU A 182 11.84 17.57 5.68
CA LEU A 182 12.62 18.67 6.24
C LEU A 182 13.35 18.19 7.47
N TYR A 183 14.61 18.54 7.59
CA TYR A 183 15.45 18.22 8.73
C TYR A 183 16.32 19.40 9.12
N GLY A 184 16.55 19.56 10.40
CA GLY A 184 17.51 20.52 10.94
C GLY A 184 17.96 20.15 12.34
N LYS A 185 19.16 20.56 12.72
CA LYS A 185 19.71 20.38 14.06
C LYS A 185 20.48 21.60 14.55
N ASN A 186 20.90 21.56 15.81
CA ASN A 186 21.62 22.62 16.50
C ASN A 186 20.80 23.91 16.57
N PHE A 187 19.58 23.80 17.10
CA PHE A 187 18.71 24.94 17.35
C PHE A 187 19.28 25.86 18.45
N THR A 188 18.96 27.14 18.37
CA THR A 188 19.38 28.12 19.39
C THR A 188 18.77 27.82 20.76
N ASN A 189 17.52 27.34 20.79
CA ASN A 189 16.79 26.88 21.95
C ASN A 189 15.70 25.86 21.58
N ASP A 190 15.07 25.23 22.55
CA ASP A 190 14.06 24.19 22.40
C ASP A 190 12.61 24.72 22.43
N LEU A 191 12.37 26.07 22.36
CA LEU A 191 11.05 26.64 22.61
C LEU A 191 10.05 26.41 21.45
N LEU A 192 10.52 26.50 20.22
CA LEU A 192 9.65 26.41 19.04
C LEU A 192 9.63 25.05 18.39
N ASP A 193 10.47 24.12 18.87
CA ASP A 193 10.53 22.73 18.38
C ASP A 193 10.67 22.69 16.83
N TRP A 194 9.84 21.86 16.16
CA TRP A 194 9.73 21.79 14.71
C TRP A 194 9.01 23.00 14.06
N ASN A 195 8.42 23.90 14.86
CA ASN A 195 7.65 25.02 14.30
C ASN A 195 8.53 26.14 13.71
N ASN A 196 9.84 26.09 13.97
CA ASN A 196 10.78 27.03 13.38
C ASN A 196 12.09 26.34 12.95
N LEU A 197 12.06 25.57 11.85
CA LEU A 197 13.28 24.94 11.31
C LEU A 197 14.33 25.95 10.84
N SER A 198 13.95 27.20 10.59
CA SER A 198 14.91 28.24 10.22
C SER A 198 15.83 28.68 11.36
N ASP A 199 15.56 28.27 12.61
CA ASP A 199 16.47 28.46 13.75
C ASP A 199 17.57 27.36 13.85
N ALA A 200 17.44 26.29 13.11
CA ALA A 200 18.49 25.28 13.01
C ALA A 200 19.75 25.84 12.34
N GLU A 201 20.91 25.29 12.71
CA GLU A 201 22.18 25.67 12.09
C GLU A 201 22.15 25.49 10.56
N THR A 202 22.42 26.54 9.80
CA THR A 202 22.22 26.60 8.34
C THR A 202 22.84 25.42 7.60
N LYS A 203 24.06 25.00 7.97
CA LYS A 203 24.76 23.87 7.30
C LYS A 203 24.12 22.50 7.60
N THR A 204 23.21 22.40 8.56
CA THR A 204 22.57 21.16 8.95
C THR A 204 21.19 20.99 8.34
N ARG A 205 20.63 22.06 7.77
CA ARG A 205 19.30 22.03 7.16
C ARG A 205 19.31 21.18 5.92
N GLN A 206 18.37 20.25 5.85
CA GLN A 206 18.17 19.39 4.69
C GLN A 206 16.73 19.53 4.22
N ILE A 207 16.57 19.63 2.93
CA ILE A 207 15.27 19.70 2.26
C ILE A 207 15.24 18.62 1.19
N GLY A 208 14.26 17.76 1.25
CA GLY A 208 14.04 16.71 0.27
C GLY A 208 12.61 16.76 -0.23
N SER A 209 12.41 16.55 -1.53
CA SER A 209 11.10 16.38 -2.13
C SER A 209 11.11 15.20 -3.09
N SER A 210 9.97 14.58 -3.26
CA SER A 210 9.79 13.47 -4.19
C SER A 210 8.41 13.51 -4.81
N ALA A 211 8.29 13.05 -6.06
CA ALA A 211 7.02 12.83 -6.72
C ALA A 211 7.09 11.53 -7.51
N SER A 212 6.00 10.79 -7.54
CA SER A 212 5.91 9.55 -8.30
C SER A 212 4.49 9.33 -8.81
N GLU A 213 4.41 8.75 -10.02
CA GLU A 213 3.15 8.46 -10.71
C GLU A 213 3.16 7.04 -11.25
N TRP A 214 1.98 6.44 -11.34
CA TRP A 214 1.81 5.13 -11.93
C TRP A 214 0.41 5.00 -12.53
N ALA A 215 0.28 4.13 -13.52
CA ALA A 215 -0.99 3.83 -14.15
C ALA A 215 -1.08 2.34 -14.48
N ILE A 216 -2.31 1.81 -14.38
CA ILE A 216 -2.68 0.46 -14.78
C ILE A 216 -3.91 0.56 -15.66
N ILE A 217 -3.89 -0.17 -16.76
CA ILE A 217 -5.03 -0.34 -17.65
C ILE A 217 -5.33 -1.83 -17.76
N SER A 218 -6.60 -2.20 -17.73
CA SER A 218 -7.00 -3.61 -17.80
C SER A 218 -8.22 -3.80 -18.68
N TYR A 219 -8.17 -4.84 -19.48
CA TYR A 219 -9.31 -5.38 -20.22
C TYR A 219 -9.62 -6.76 -19.67
N LEU A 220 -10.88 -7.02 -19.37
CA LEU A 220 -11.29 -8.30 -18.82
C LEU A 220 -12.50 -8.85 -19.57
N GLY A 221 -12.52 -10.18 -19.71
CA GLY A 221 -13.64 -10.92 -20.24
C GLY A 221 -13.89 -12.16 -19.41
N ARG A 222 -15.16 -12.47 -19.15
CA ARG A 222 -15.55 -13.69 -18.44
C ARG A 222 -16.79 -14.28 -19.07
N ILE A 223 -16.77 -15.59 -19.27
CA ILE A 223 -17.91 -16.39 -19.71
C ILE A 223 -18.17 -17.44 -18.65
N ASN A 224 -19.37 -17.43 -18.08
CA ASN A 224 -19.87 -18.51 -17.22
C ASN A 224 -21.00 -19.19 -17.96
N TYR A 225 -20.95 -20.51 -17.99
CA TYR A 225 -21.96 -21.34 -18.62
C TYR A 225 -22.33 -22.50 -17.71
N SER A 226 -23.62 -22.68 -17.47
CA SER A 226 -24.13 -23.82 -16.73
C SER A 226 -25.16 -24.59 -17.54
N ILE A 227 -25.11 -25.92 -17.47
CA ILE A 227 -26.03 -26.85 -18.09
C ILE A 227 -26.76 -27.61 -17.02
N HIS A 228 -28.07 -27.41 -16.93
CA HIS A 228 -28.99 -28.00 -15.94
C HIS A 228 -28.46 -27.91 -14.48
N ASP A 229 -27.70 -26.84 -14.18
CA ASP A 229 -27.02 -26.64 -12.90
C ASP A 229 -26.07 -27.77 -12.49
N ARG A 230 -25.73 -28.65 -13.44
CA ARG A 230 -24.92 -29.84 -13.25
C ARG A 230 -23.49 -29.66 -13.72
N TYR A 231 -23.31 -29.12 -14.90
CA TYR A 231 -22.01 -28.84 -15.50
C TYR A 231 -21.79 -27.35 -15.51
N LEU A 232 -20.71 -26.92 -14.90
CA LEU A 232 -20.36 -25.51 -14.73
C LEU A 232 -19.03 -25.24 -15.42
N LEU A 233 -18.99 -24.23 -16.28
CA LEU A 233 -17.80 -23.75 -16.97
C LEU A 233 -17.63 -22.27 -16.67
N SER A 234 -16.42 -21.87 -16.29
CA SER A 234 -16.01 -20.47 -16.23
C SER A 234 -14.72 -20.28 -17.03
N LEU A 235 -14.73 -19.34 -17.97
CA LEU A 235 -13.58 -18.89 -18.71
C LEU A 235 -13.34 -17.43 -18.39
N VAL A 236 -12.12 -17.07 -18.02
CA VAL A 236 -11.72 -15.70 -17.74
C VAL A 236 -10.47 -15.37 -18.54
N GLY A 237 -10.43 -14.19 -19.11
CA GLY A 237 -9.25 -13.61 -19.72
C GLY A 237 -9.07 -12.18 -19.21
N ARG A 238 -7.87 -11.85 -18.80
CA ARG A 238 -7.51 -10.49 -18.38
C ARG A 238 -6.23 -10.06 -19.09
N TYR A 239 -6.26 -8.89 -19.68
CA TYR A 239 -5.12 -8.28 -20.35
C TYR A 239 -4.78 -6.98 -19.65
N ASP A 240 -3.67 -6.98 -18.91
CA ASP A 240 -3.27 -5.89 -18.02
C ASP A 240 -2.02 -5.22 -18.55
N GLY A 241 -2.01 -3.88 -18.48
CA GLY A 241 -0.87 -3.04 -18.77
C GLY A 241 -0.48 -2.19 -17.57
N SER A 242 0.83 -2.11 -17.28
CA SER A 242 1.38 -1.34 -16.16
C SER A 242 2.50 -0.42 -16.60
N SER A 243 2.43 0.84 -16.17
CA SER A 243 3.49 1.84 -16.40
C SER A 243 4.79 1.56 -15.64
N ARG A 244 4.79 0.64 -14.69
CA ARG A 244 5.97 0.27 -13.88
C ARG A 244 6.98 -0.57 -14.64
N LEU A 245 6.53 -1.23 -15.70
CA LEU A 245 7.28 -2.25 -16.44
C LEU A 245 7.96 -1.66 -17.68
N GLY A 246 8.89 -2.42 -18.24
CA GLY A 246 9.60 -2.04 -19.45
C GLY A 246 8.66 -1.81 -20.63
N LYS A 247 8.97 -0.84 -21.49
CA LYS A 247 8.09 -0.38 -22.57
C LYS A 247 7.52 -1.53 -23.43
N ASP A 248 8.33 -2.54 -23.71
CA ASP A 248 7.94 -3.69 -24.51
C ASP A 248 7.27 -4.82 -23.70
N ASN A 249 7.24 -4.70 -22.35
CA ASN A 249 6.75 -5.71 -21.42
C ASN A 249 5.62 -5.19 -20.51
N GLN A 250 5.05 -4.03 -20.84
CA GLN A 250 4.01 -3.41 -20.03
C GLN A 250 2.75 -4.26 -19.94
N PHE A 251 2.41 -4.97 -21.01
CA PHE A 251 1.19 -5.74 -21.12
C PHE A 251 1.42 -7.24 -20.98
N ALA A 252 0.49 -7.92 -20.28
CA ALA A 252 0.46 -9.38 -20.19
C ALA A 252 -0.99 -9.90 -20.17
N PHE A 253 -1.16 -11.14 -20.61
CA PHE A 253 -2.45 -11.83 -20.66
C PHE A 253 -2.51 -12.93 -19.61
N PHE A 254 -3.58 -12.94 -18.82
CA PHE A 254 -3.81 -13.85 -17.71
C PHE A 254 -5.10 -14.63 -17.92
N PRO A 255 -5.05 -15.80 -18.59
CA PRO A 255 -6.22 -16.66 -18.76
C PRO A 255 -6.47 -17.51 -17.52
N SER A 256 -7.73 -17.86 -17.29
CA SER A 256 -8.09 -18.93 -16.37
C SER A 256 -9.32 -19.70 -16.85
N VAL A 257 -9.38 -20.97 -16.46
CA VAL A 257 -10.49 -21.88 -16.71
C VAL A 257 -10.88 -22.58 -15.42
N ALA A 258 -12.17 -22.68 -15.16
CA ALA A 258 -12.70 -23.46 -14.08
C ALA A 258 -13.86 -24.34 -14.55
N LEU A 259 -13.85 -25.59 -14.09
CA LEU A 259 -14.86 -26.61 -14.34
C LEU A 259 -15.48 -27.05 -13.02
N GLY A 260 -16.80 -27.20 -13.02
CA GLY A 260 -17.53 -27.77 -11.89
C GLY A 260 -18.49 -28.85 -12.36
N TRP A 261 -18.54 -29.96 -11.64
CA TRP A 261 -19.47 -31.05 -11.90
C TRP A 261 -20.20 -31.42 -10.63
N ARG A 262 -21.52 -31.17 -10.62
CA ARG A 262 -22.40 -31.59 -9.53
C ARG A 262 -22.80 -33.04 -9.74
N LEU A 263 -22.01 -33.95 -9.20
CA LEU A 263 -22.24 -35.41 -9.29
C LEU A 263 -23.56 -35.82 -8.65
N SER A 264 -23.96 -35.17 -7.55
CA SER A 264 -25.24 -35.44 -6.87
C SER A 264 -26.47 -35.32 -7.78
N GLU A 265 -26.38 -34.49 -8.84
CA GLU A 265 -27.47 -34.29 -9.79
C GLU A 265 -27.52 -35.39 -10.88
N GLU A 266 -26.53 -36.26 -10.93
CA GLU A 266 -26.52 -37.37 -11.87
C GLU A 266 -27.52 -38.46 -11.52
N LYS A 267 -28.17 -39.04 -12.52
CA LYS A 267 -29.19 -40.06 -12.34
C LYS A 267 -28.67 -41.25 -11.53
N PHE A 268 -27.40 -41.64 -11.72
CA PHE A 268 -26.79 -42.79 -11.02
C PHE A 268 -26.48 -42.45 -9.54
N MET A 269 -26.38 -41.18 -9.17
CA MET A 269 -26.14 -40.74 -7.78
C MET A 269 -27.41 -40.63 -6.96
N LYS A 270 -28.58 -40.47 -7.57
CA LYS A 270 -29.90 -40.37 -6.86
C LYS A 270 -30.25 -41.53 -5.97
N ARG A 271 -29.60 -42.69 -6.14
CA ARG A 271 -29.74 -43.87 -5.24
C ARG A 271 -29.10 -43.65 -3.86
N PHE A 272 -28.19 -42.67 -3.71
CA PHE A 272 -27.49 -42.39 -2.47
C PHE A 272 -28.25 -41.29 -1.70
N SER A 273 -29.38 -41.67 -1.03
CA SER A 273 -30.27 -40.72 -0.37
C SER A 273 -29.68 -39.91 0.76
N LYS A 274 -28.55 -40.31 1.32
CA LYS A 274 -27.83 -39.62 2.40
C LYS A 274 -26.84 -38.55 1.87
N LEU A 275 -26.61 -38.50 0.56
CA LEU A 275 -25.69 -37.57 -0.06
C LEU A 275 -26.49 -36.44 -0.71
N ASN A 276 -26.56 -35.28 -0.05
CA ASN A 276 -27.33 -34.13 -0.52
C ASN A 276 -26.61 -33.36 -1.61
N ASN A 277 -25.30 -33.23 -1.51
CA ASN A 277 -24.50 -32.55 -2.52
C ASN A 277 -23.14 -33.24 -2.65
N LEU A 278 -22.74 -33.50 -3.89
CA LEU A 278 -21.38 -33.87 -4.24
C LEU A 278 -20.97 -33.12 -5.48
N LYS A 279 -19.97 -32.25 -5.37
CA LYS A 279 -19.45 -31.44 -6.46
C LYS A 279 -17.95 -31.57 -6.57
N LEU A 280 -17.47 -31.85 -7.77
CA LEU A 280 -16.06 -31.80 -8.13
C LEU A 280 -15.76 -30.45 -8.75
N ARG A 281 -14.62 -29.89 -8.41
CA ARG A 281 -14.10 -28.64 -8.98
C ARG A 281 -12.69 -28.82 -9.47
N PHE A 282 -12.41 -28.19 -10.59
CA PHE A 282 -11.10 -28.11 -11.17
C PHE A 282 -10.91 -26.69 -11.65
N SER A 283 -9.75 -26.08 -11.40
CA SER A 283 -9.38 -24.82 -12.00
C SER A 283 -7.89 -24.75 -12.33
N TYR A 284 -7.60 -24.02 -13.39
CA TYR A 284 -6.25 -23.64 -13.78
C TYR A 284 -6.26 -22.20 -14.22
N GLY A 285 -5.26 -21.42 -13.79
CA GLY A 285 -5.15 -20.03 -14.15
C GLY A 285 -3.75 -19.47 -14.01
N LEU A 286 -3.52 -18.38 -14.73
CA LEU A 286 -2.35 -17.56 -14.59
C LEU A 286 -2.72 -16.27 -13.86
N SER A 287 -1.90 -15.85 -12.91
CA SER A 287 -1.98 -14.55 -12.24
C SER A 287 -0.68 -13.77 -12.42
N GLY A 288 -0.79 -12.46 -12.51
CA GLY A 288 0.34 -11.56 -12.66
C GLY A 288 0.59 -10.74 -11.41
N ASN A 289 1.87 -10.50 -11.12
CA ASN A 289 2.31 -9.53 -10.13
C ASN A 289 3.24 -8.52 -10.79
N GLN A 290 3.00 -7.23 -10.53
CA GLN A 290 3.77 -6.10 -11.02
C GLN A 290 4.35 -5.25 -9.89
N ASP A 291 4.33 -5.76 -8.64
CA ASP A 291 4.72 -4.98 -7.46
C ASP A 291 6.24 -4.81 -7.38
N ILE A 292 6.72 -3.88 -8.19
CA ILE A 292 8.08 -3.37 -8.19
C ILE A 292 8.07 -1.88 -7.87
N ALA A 293 9.16 -1.36 -7.35
CA ALA A 293 9.30 0.07 -7.12
C ALA A 293 9.18 0.84 -8.44
N LEU A 294 8.64 2.05 -8.38
CA LEU A 294 8.46 2.91 -9.54
C LEU A 294 9.81 3.28 -10.18
N TYR A 295 9.79 3.47 -11.49
CA TYR A 295 10.95 3.90 -12.29
C TYR A 295 12.16 2.94 -12.26
N GLN A 296 11.99 1.66 -11.89
CA GLN A 296 13.06 0.66 -11.92
C GLN A 296 13.59 0.38 -13.35
N THR A 297 12.80 0.72 -14.34
CA THR A 297 13.18 0.62 -15.76
C THR A 297 14.14 1.72 -16.21
N LEU A 298 14.24 2.81 -15.45
CA LEU A 298 15.05 3.97 -15.80
C LEU A 298 16.40 3.97 -15.09
N PRO A 299 17.50 4.29 -15.77
CA PRO A 299 18.77 4.60 -15.12
C PRO A 299 18.64 5.93 -14.38
N LEU A 300 19.14 5.98 -13.16
CA LEU A 300 19.17 7.19 -12.35
C LEU A 300 20.60 7.62 -12.05
N MET A 301 20.79 8.92 -12.03
CA MET A 301 22.03 9.57 -11.62
C MET A 301 21.78 10.30 -10.30
N LYS A 302 22.77 10.29 -9.41
CA LYS A 302 22.76 11.11 -8.21
C LYS A 302 23.91 12.09 -8.20
N GLN A 303 23.64 13.23 -7.58
CA GLN A 303 24.67 14.22 -7.32
C GLN A 303 25.65 13.71 -6.28
N GLN A 304 26.94 13.87 -6.55
CA GLN A 304 28.04 13.53 -5.68
C GLN A 304 29.08 14.64 -5.69
N ASN A 305 29.55 15.04 -4.53
CA ASN A 305 30.73 15.92 -4.48
C ASN A 305 31.96 15.12 -4.87
N VAL A 306 32.66 15.57 -5.90
CA VAL A 306 33.90 14.99 -6.38
C VAL A 306 35.02 16.03 -6.21
N MET A 307 36.21 15.57 -5.88
CA MET A 307 37.38 16.42 -5.78
C MET A 307 38.06 16.45 -7.14
N LEU A 308 38.21 17.63 -7.74
CA LEU A 308 39.04 17.86 -8.92
C LEU A 308 40.26 18.67 -8.45
N GLY A 309 41.35 17.96 -8.16
CA GLY A 309 42.43 18.51 -7.37
C GLY A 309 41.96 18.80 -5.94
N ASP A 310 42.22 19.97 -5.43
CA ASP A 310 41.78 20.43 -4.08
C ASP A 310 40.45 21.16 -4.07
N ILE A 311 39.74 21.23 -5.19
CA ILE A 311 38.48 21.96 -5.32
C ILE A 311 37.32 20.98 -5.37
N PRO A 312 36.38 21.04 -4.39
CA PRO A 312 35.17 20.24 -4.44
C PRO A 312 34.26 20.75 -5.59
N GLN A 313 33.85 19.83 -6.44
CA GLN A 313 32.96 20.06 -7.57
C GLN A 313 31.74 19.16 -7.46
N ILE A 314 30.61 19.65 -8.00
CA ILE A 314 29.41 18.84 -8.12
C ILE A 314 29.55 17.93 -9.33
N GLY A 315 29.61 16.64 -9.10
CA GLY A 315 29.57 15.61 -10.14
C GLY A 315 28.29 14.78 -10.09
N TYR A 316 28.05 13.98 -11.11
CA TYR A 316 26.94 13.03 -11.18
C TYR A 316 27.50 11.63 -11.36
N ILE A 317 27.06 10.72 -10.51
CA ILE A 317 27.43 9.31 -10.61
C ILE A 317 26.16 8.47 -10.80
N PRO A 318 26.27 7.29 -11.45
CA PRO A 318 25.15 6.37 -11.51
C PRO A 318 24.65 6.00 -10.10
N ASP A 319 23.38 6.20 -9.85
CA ASP A 319 22.72 5.76 -8.62
C ASP A 319 22.10 4.39 -8.79
N ARG A 320 21.48 4.17 -9.95
CA ARG A 320 20.87 2.91 -10.31
C ARG A 320 20.95 2.66 -11.80
N LEU A 321 21.26 1.44 -12.17
CA LEU A 321 21.12 0.96 -13.54
C LEU A 321 19.65 0.63 -13.80
N GLY A 322 19.10 1.20 -14.88
CA GLY A 322 17.75 0.86 -15.30
C GLY A 322 17.68 -0.57 -15.88
N ASN A 323 16.53 -1.22 -15.75
CA ASN A 323 16.25 -2.49 -16.40
C ASN A 323 14.97 -2.38 -17.24
N ASP A 324 15.14 -2.10 -18.52
CA ASP A 324 14.05 -1.99 -19.50
C ASP A 324 13.37 -3.32 -19.83
N LYS A 325 13.95 -4.45 -19.41
CA LYS A 325 13.42 -5.81 -19.61
C LYS A 325 12.52 -6.29 -18.48
N LEU A 326 12.25 -5.45 -17.47
CA LEU A 326 11.32 -5.78 -16.40
C LEU A 326 9.94 -6.08 -16.97
N LYS A 327 9.38 -7.21 -16.59
CA LYS A 327 8.08 -7.74 -17.04
C LYS A 327 7.26 -8.25 -15.85
N TRP A 328 6.02 -8.59 -16.12
CA TRP A 328 5.12 -9.23 -15.16
C TRP A 328 5.75 -10.52 -14.61
N GLU A 329 5.72 -10.67 -13.30
CA GLU A 329 5.91 -11.95 -12.65
C GLU A 329 4.62 -12.77 -12.85
N THR A 330 4.74 -14.01 -13.32
CA THR A 330 3.57 -14.84 -13.64
C THR A 330 3.58 -16.07 -12.76
N THR A 331 2.47 -16.31 -12.07
CA THR A 331 2.23 -17.52 -11.27
C THR A 331 1.17 -18.36 -11.92
N ALA A 332 1.46 -19.63 -12.17
CA ALA A 332 0.49 -20.63 -12.60
C ALA A 332 -0.05 -21.37 -11.37
N GLN A 333 -1.36 -21.44 -11.27
CA GLN A 333 -2.06 -22.11 -10.19
C GLN A 333 -3.03 -23.16 -10.73
N PHE A 334 -3.02 -24.31 -10.08
CA PHE A 334 -3.91 -25.42 -10.33
C PHE A 334 -4.60 -25.79 -9.03
N ASP A 335 -5.93 -25.94 -9.07
CA ASP A 335 -6.74 -26.33 -7.92
C ASP A 335 -7.68 -27.48 -8.29
N PHE A 336 -7.77 -28.46 -7.38
CA PHE A 336 -8.78 -29.50 -7.39
C PHE A 336 -9.52 -29.52 -6.07
N GLY A 337 -10.84 -29.59 -6.11
CA GLY A 337 -11.67 -29.60 -4.90
C GLY A 337 -12.84 -30.55 -5.00
N VAL A 338 -13.19 -31.11 -3.85
CA VAL A 338 -14.39 -31.92 -3.65
C VAL A 338 -15.23 -31.29 -2.56
N GLU A 339 -16.49 -31.00 -2.86
CA GLU A 339 -17.47 -30.49 -1.89
C GLU A 339 -18.51 -31.60 -1.69
N ALA A 340 -18.68 -32.04 -0.45
CA ALA A 340 -19.70 -33.05 -0.11
C ALA A 340 -20.53 -32.59 1.10
N SER A 341 -21.86 -32.76 1.02
CA SER A 341 -22.75 -32.59 2.16
C SER A 341 -23.65 -33.81 2.31
N PHE A 342 -23.83 -34.24 3.56
CA PHE A 342 -24.58 -35.41 3.93
C PHE A 342 -25.76 -35.02 4.83
N PHE A 343 -26.87 -35.76 4.78
CA PHE A 343 -28.15 -35.65 5.52
C PHE A 343 -29.26 -34.87 4.85
#